data_1fa5d212f3eb90de0a0b38bba30a6db3
#
_entry.id   1fa5d212f3eb90de0a0b38bba30a6db3
#
_cell.length_a   1.000
_cell.length_b   1.000
_cell.length_c   1.000
_cell.angle_alpha   90.00
_cell.angle_beta   90.00
_cell.angle_gamma   90.00
#
_symmetry.space_group_name_H-M   'P 1'
#
loop_
_entity.id
_entity.type
_entity.pdbx_description
1 polymer ?
#
loop_
_entity_poly.entity_id
_entity_poly.type
_entity_poly.pdbx_seq_one_letter_code
_entity_poly.pdbx_strand_id
1 'polypeptide(L)'
;MSIFFRISTLSSFLLVAAGGFSSAHAAVLVNENHFINSPNDQTAFICLQAEDSSNSSVAFARPCANTFNQVWNWEDFEIQGLGTSVGIGGVHETCLDVRGGGTADGTLVQIFECNGTGAQEWIYTGTGTIFNPQSGKCLDLKTVNRFGFNEYQAVIQTCNNSQIWAVQ
;
A
#
# COMPACT_ATOMS: atom_id res chain seq x y z
N MET A 1 43.76 -6.28 18.63
CA MET A 1 43.68 -5.90 17.21
C MET A 1 42.19 -5.79 16.90
N SER A 2 41.64 -4.60 17.09
CA SER A 2 40.20 -4.34 17.04
C SER A 2 39.83 -3.83 15.66
N ILE A 3 38.94 -4.52 14.98
CA ILE A 3 38.42 -4.13 13.67
C ILE A 3 37.13 -3.36 13.92
N PHE A 4 37.20 -2.04 13.71
CA PHE A 4 36.03 -1.17 13.70
C PHE A 4 35.33 -1.28 12.35
N PHE A 5 34.10 -1.80 12.35
CA PHE A 5 33.21 -1.66 11.22
C PHE A 5 32.57 -0.28 11.24
N ARG A 6 32.89 0.53 10.25
CA ARG A 6 32.21 1.82 10.02
C ARG A 6 30.90 1.55 9.29
N ILE A 7 29.80 1.86 9.96
CA ILE A 7 28.48 1.95 9.34
C ILE A 7 28.44 3.29 8.62
N SER A 8 28.39 3.23 7.31
CA SER A 8 28.22 4.40 6.45
C SER A 8 26.73 4.72 6.36
N THR A 9 26.32 5.79 7.03
CA THR A 9 24.98 6.36 6.90
C THR A 9 24.92 7.16 5.59
N LEU A 10 24.26 6.62 4.56
CA LEU A 10 23.83 7.42 3.42
C LEU A 10 22.46 8.03 3.74
N SER A 11 22.48 9.21 4.32
CA SER A 11 21.32 10.09 4.36
C SER A 11 21.27 10.84 3.02
N SER A 12 20.43 10.40 2.11
CA SER A 12 20.05 11.19 0.95
C SER A 12 18.82 12.00 1.30
N PHE A 13 19.04 13.22 1.78
CA PHE A 13 17.99 14.23 1.84
C PHE A 13 17.64 14.67 0.43
N LEU A 14 16.48 14.26 -0.07
CA LEU A 14 15.92 14.83 -1.27
C LEU A 14 15.16 16.11 -0.91
N LEU A 15 15.69 17.23 -1.34
CA LEU A 15 15.10 18.55 -1.19
C LEU A 15 13.90 18.63 -2.16
N VAL A 16 12.69 18.69 -1.64
CA VAL A 16 11.50 18.93 -2.46
C VAL A 16 11.44 20.40 -2.81
N ALA A 17 11.79 20.74 -4.04
CA ALA A 17 11.50 22.05 -4.62
C ALA A 17 10.02 22.13 -5.00
N ALA A 18 9.30 23.11 -4.45
CA ALA A 18 7.95 23.43 -4.85
C ALA A 18 7.92 23.95 -6.29
N GLY A 19 7.34 23.17 -7.20
CA GLY A 19 7.15 23.56 -8.60
C GLY A 19 6.36 22.46 -9.30
N GLY A 20 5.04 22.68 -9.46
CA GLY A 20 4.09 21.71 -9.96
C GLY A 20 4.44 21.11 -11.31
N PHE A 21 4.50 19.81 -11.28
CA PHE A 21 4.05 18.83 -12.26
C PHE A 21 4.03 17.52 -11.48
N SER A 22 2.82 17.00 -11.22
CA SER A 22 2.65 15.69 -10.64
C SER A 22 3.19 14.67 -11.64
N SER A 23 4.41 14.22 -11.45
CA SER A 23 4.89 13.05 -12.18
C SER A 23 4.47 11.83 -11.38
N ALA A 24 3.59 11.03 -11.97
CA ALA A 24 3.23 9.75 -11.45
C ALA A 24 4.49 8.93 -11.11
N HIS A 25 4.62 8.48 -9.87
CA HIS A 25 5.77 7.70 -9.44
C HIS A 25 5.28 6.28 -9.14
N ALA A 26 5.86 5.32 -9.84
CA ALA A 26 5.68 3.92 -9.51
C ALA A 26 6.34 3.63 -8.15
N ALA A 27 5.58 3.11 -7.21
CA ALA A 27 6.03 2.86 -5.87
C ALA A 27 5.56 1.50 -5.36
N VAL A 28 6.30 0.93 -4.44
CA VAL A 28 5.89 -0.25 -3.67
C VAL A 28 5.53 0.21 -2.26
N LEU A 29 4.33 -0.15 -1.80
CA LEU A 29 3.88 0.17 -0.45
C LEU A 29 4.26 -0.97 0.49
N VAL A 30 5.28 -0.73 1.30
CA VAL A 30 5.83 -1.69 2.26
C VAL A 30 5.27 -1.42 3.64
N ASN A 31 4.68 -2.42 4.30
CA ASN A 31 4.30 -2.29 5.70
C ASN A 31 5.50 -2.59 6.60
N GLU A 32 5.95 -1.61 7.39
CA GLU A 32 7.14 -1.72 8.22
C GLU A 32 6.92 -2.45 9.55
N ASN A 33 5.67 -2.63 9.97
CA ASN A 33 5.34 -3.24 11.26
C ASN A 33 4.99 -4.73 11.17
N HIS A 34 4.78 -5.25 9.98
CA HIS A 34 4.47 -6.65 9.78
C HIS A 34 5.60 -7.35 9.05
N PHE A 35 6.17 -8.35 9.72
CA PHE A 35 7.18 -9.23 9.16
C PHE A 35 6.61 -10.63 9.11
N ILE A 36 6.75 -11.31 7.99
CA ILE A 36 6.41 -12.72 7.87
C ILE A 36 7.70 -13.51 8.14
N ASN A 37 7.66 -14.40 9.13
CA ASN A 37 8.69 -15.41 9.28
C ASN A 37 8.56 -16.38 8.11
N SER A 38 9.42 -16.22 7.12
CA SER A 38 9.55 -17.19 6.03
C SER A 38 10.13 -18.50 6.61
N PRO A 39 9.72 -19.68 6.12
CA PRO A 39 10.27 -20.96 6.57
C PRO A 39 11.78 -21.10 6.40
N ASN A 40 12.44 -20.16 5.74
CA ASN A 40 13.89 -20.10 5.56
C ASN A 40 14.59 -19.09 6.49
N ASP A 41 13.97 -18.74 7.62
CA ASP A 41 14.52 -17.87 8.68
C ASP A 41 14.91 -16.44 8.22
N GLN A 42 14.30 -15.95 7.14
CA GLN A 42 14.45 -14.57 6.69
C GLN A 42 13.16 -13.81 6.98
N THR A 43 13.27 -12.76 7.75
CA THR A 43 12.22 -11.76 7.92
C THR A 43 11.98 -11.10 6.56
N ALA A 44 10.83 -11.37 5.94
CA ALA A 44 10.45 -10.75 4.69
C ALA A 44 9.53 -9.57 4.97
N PHE A 45 9.81 -8.44 4.35
CA PHE A 45 8.87 -7.33 4.30
C PHE A 45 7.62 -7.74 3.53
N ILE A 46 6.48 -7.19 3.93
CA ILE A 46 5.22 -7.39 3.21
C ILE A 46 4.82 -6.12 2.47
N CYS A 47 4.42 -6.31 1.23
CA CYS A 47 4.00 -5.26 0.31
C CYS A 47 2.50 -5.33 0.06
N LEU A 48 1.87 -4.18 -0.05
CA LEU A 48 0.48 -4.10 -0.49
C LEU A 48 0.35 -4.68 -1.90
N GLN A 49 -0.64 -5.53 -2.10
CA GLN A 49 -0.88 -6.27 -3.34
C GLN A 49 -2.37 -6.36 -3.64
N ALA A 50 -2.76 -6.14 -4.89
CA ALA A 50 -4.06 -6.55 -5.38
C ALA A 50 -4.11 -8.08 -5.52
N GLU A 51 -5.19 -8.75 -5.10
CA GLU A 51 -5.31 -10.21 -5.22
C GLU A 51 -5.31 -10.64 -6.69
N ASP A 52 -6.06 -9.93 -7.50
CA ASP A 52 -6.10 -10.08 -8.96
C ASP A 52 -6.45 -8.73 -9.63
N SER A 53 -6.66 -8.72 -10.94
CA SER A 53 -7.01 -7.52 -11.70
C SER A 53 -8.52 -7.26 -11.81
N SER A 54 -9.35 -8.03 -11.11
CA SER A 54 -10.80 -7.88 -11.17
C SER A 54 -11.25 -6.65 -10.39
N ASN A 55 -12.23 -5.94 -10.91
CA ASN A 55 -12.90 -4.87 -10.19
C ASN A 55 -13.52 -5.42 -8.88
N SER A 56 -13.32 -4.73 -7.78
CA SER A 56 -13.66 -5.16 -6.41
C SER A 56 -12.77 -6.27 -5.81
N SER A 57 -11.62 -6.56 -6.44
CA SER A 57 -10.61 -7.48 -5.86
C SER A 57 -10.04 -6.90 -4.58
N VAL A 58 -9.96 -7.71 -3.54
CA VAL A 58 -9.47 -7.27 -2.22
C VAL A 58 -7.97 -7.05 -2.27
N ALA A 59 -7.52 -6.01 -1.58
CA ALA A 59 -6.10 -5.80 -1.38
C ALA A 59 -5.60 -6.57 -0.15
N PHE A 60 -4.42 -7.17 -0.28
CA PHE A 60 -3.71 -7.90 0.75
C PHE A 60 -2.29 -7.37 0.91
N ALA A 61 -1.61 -7.74 1.97
CA ALA A 61 -0.16 -7.63 2.04
C ALA A 61 0.47 -9.03 2.00
N ARG A 62 1.45 -9.19 1.13
CA ARG A 62 2.17 -10.44 0.87
C ARG A 62 3.67 -10.18 0.83
N PRO A 63 4.52 -11.22 0.92
CA PRO A 63 5.96 -11.03 0.76
C PRO A 63 6.29 -10.18 -0.48
N CYS A 64 7.16 -9.20 -0.33
CA CYS A 64 7.57 -8.34 -1.43
C CYS A 64 8.28 -9.17 -2.50
N ALA A 65 7.79 -9.14 -3.73
CA ALA A 65 8.26 -9.97 -4.84
C ALA A 65 8.49 -9.18 -6.14
N ASN A 66 8.36 -7.85 -6.09
CA ASN A 66 8.49 -6.96 -7.26
C ASN A 66 7.58 -7.37 -8.44
N THR A 67 6.39 -7.87 -8.13
CA THR A 67 5.39 -8.23 -9.13
C THR A 67 4.53 -7.01 -9.47
N PHE A 68 3.98 -6.97 -10.69
CA PHE A 68 3.18 -5.83 -11.14
C PHE A 68 1.98 -5.51 -10.24
N ASN A 69 1.39 -6.51 -9.59
CA ASN A 69 0.27 -6.33 -8.67
C ASN A 69 0.68 -5.80 -7.28
N GLN A 70 1.98 -5.55 -7.05
CA GLN A 70 2.53 -4.86 -5.88
C GLN A 70 3.04 -3.45 -6.23
N VAL A 71 2.95 -3.04 -7.49
CA VAL A 71 3.40 -1.72 -7.93
C VAL A 71 2.19 -0.80 -8.02
N TRP A 72 2.31 0.35 -7.39
CA TRP A 72 1.26 1.35 -7.29
C TRP A 72 1.76 2.67 -7.85
N ASN A 73 0.87 3.39 -8.51
CA ASN A 73 1.12 4.73 -8.95
C ASN A 73 0.43 5.70 -8.00
N TRP A 74 1.13 6.71 -7.53
CA TRP A 74 0.56 7.75 -6.69
C TRP A 74 0.38 9.01 -7.52
N GLU A 75 -0.85 9.36 -7.83
CA GLU A 75 -1.18 10.54 -8.63
C GLU A 75 -2.36 11.28 -7.99
N ASP A 76 -2.23 12.59 -7.82
CA ASP A 76 -3.29 13.49 -7.35
C ASP A 76 -4.11 12.98 -6.13
N PHE A 77 -3.41 12.42 -5.12
CA PHE A 77 -4.01 11.81 -3.92
C PHE A 77 -4.71 10.46 -4.14
N GLU A 78 -4.61 9.87 -5.31
CA GLU A 78 -5.07 8.51 -5.58
C GLU A 78 -3.90 7.53 -5.62
N ILE A 79 -4.17 6.28 -5.23
CA ILE A 79 -3.21 5.18 -5.35
C ILE A 79 -3.74 4.25 -6.45
N GLN A 80 -3.08 4.27 -7.60
CA GLN A 80 -3.46 3.47 -8.75
C GLN A 80 -2.62 2.19 -8.84
N GLY A 81 -3.26 1.07 -9.09
CA GLY A 81 -2.58 -0.22 -9.27
C GLY A 81 -2.09 -0.41 -10.71
N LEU A 82 -0.78 -0.51 -10.93
CA LEU A 82 -0.20 -0.66 -12.27
C LEU A 82 -0.38 -2.06 -12.89
N GLY A 83 -0.62 -3.08 -12.08
CA GLY A 83 -0.77 -4.46 -12.57
C GLY A 83 -2.20 -4.93 -12.78
N THR A 84 -3.17 -4.07 -12.60
CA THR A 84 -4.54 -4.48 -12.32
C THR A 84 -5.51 -4.36 -13.49
N SER A 85 -5.12 -3.81 -14.64
CA SER A 85 -6.09 -3.71 -15.72
C SER A 85 -5.51 -3.83 -17.12
N VAL A 86 -5.61 -5.03 -17.66
CA VAL A 86 -5.75 -5.23 -19.10
C VAL A 86 -7.09 -5.90 -19.35
N GLY A 87 -8.17 -5.12 -19.29
CA GLY A 87 -9.46 -5.56 -19.79
C GLY A 87 -9.43 -5.64 -21.33
N ILE A 88 -10.03 -6.66 -21.89
CA ILE A 88 -10.28 -6.71 -23.35
C ILE A 88 -11.20 -5.54 -23.69
N GLY A 89 -10.63 -4.46 -24.27
CA GLY A 89 -11.40 -3.32 -24.74
C GLY A 89 -11.07 -1.95 -24.17
N GLY A 90 -10.09 -1.81 -23.32
CA GLY A 90 -9.66 -0.51 -22.78
C GLY A 90 -8.89 -0.68 -21.48
N VAL A 91 -7.96 0.22 -21.25
CA VAL A 91 -7.26 0.31 -19.96
C VAL A 91 -8.26 0.92 -18.98
N HIS A 92 -8.84 0.09 -18.13
CA HIS A 92 -9.56 0.57 -16.97
C HIS A 92 -8.54 0.77 -15.85
N GLU A 93 -8.26 2.01 -15.53
CA GLU A 93 -7.45 2.33 -14.37
C GLU A 93 -8.22 1.92 -13.11
N THR A 94 -7.54 1.18 -12.24
CA THR A 94 -8.09 0.79 -10.94
C THR A 94 -7.35 1.49 -9.83
N CYS A 95 -8.11 2.03 -8.89
CA CYS A 95 -7.62 2.75 -7.74
C CYS A 95 -7.78 1.92 -6.46
N LEU A 96 -6.93 2.17 -5.49
CA LEU A 96 -7.11 1.66 -4.14
C LEU A 96 -8.36 2.31 -3.54
N ASP A 97 -9.29 1.51 -3.05
CA ASP A 97 -10.65 1.93 -2.76
C ASP A 97 -11.14 1.37 -1.42
N VAL A 98 -11.75 2.20 -0.62
CA VAL A 98 -12.46 1.76 0.59
C VAL A 98 -13.80 1.19 0.16
N ARG A 99 -13.97 -0.13 0.29
CA ARG A 99 -15.14 -0.87 -0.19
C ARG A 99 -16.45 -0.21 0.23
N GLY A 100 -17.25 0.17 -0.79
CA GLY A 100 -18.55 0.79 -0.59
C GLY A 100 -18.50 2.15 0.11
N GLY A 101 -17.35 2.81 0.18
CA GLY A 101 -17.17 4.07 0.89
C GLY A 101 -17.43 3.98 2.39
N GLY A 102 -17.24 2.79 2.98
CA GLY A 102 -17.50 2.53 4.40
C GLY A 102 -16.55 3.33 5.32
N THR A 103 -17.02 3.68 6.52
CA THR A 103 -16.24 4.47 7.49
C THR A 103 -15.94 3.71 8.79
N ALA A 104 -16.41 2.48 8.92
CA ALA A 104 -16.21 1.66 10.10
C ALA A 104 -14.81 1.01 10.10
N ASP A 105 -14.25 0.81 11.28
CA ASP A 105 -13.04 0.01 11.46
C ASP A 105 -13.21 -1.39 10.90
N GLY A 106 -12.21 -1.89 10.19
CA GLY A 106 -12.24 -3.18 9.53
C GLY A 106 -12.94 -3.20 8.17
N THR A 107 -13.41 -2.04 7.66
CA THR A 107 -13.90 -1.97 6.27
C THR A 107 -12.76 -2.36 5.32
N LEU A 108 -13.06 -3.26 4.40
CA LEU A 108 -12.08 -3.78 3.45
C LEU A 108 -11.57 -2.70 2.50
N VAL A 109 -10.32 -2.82 2.14
CA VAL A 109 -9.71 -2.08 1.05
C VAL A 109 -9.60 -3.01 -0.15
N GLN A 110 -9.93 -2.51 -1.32
CA GLN A 110 -10.01 -3.23 -2.59
C GLN A 110 -9.39 -2.41 -3.71
N ILE A 111 -9.28 -2.99 -4.89
CA ILE A 111 -9.14 -2.21 -6.12
C ILE A 111 -10.52 -2.03 -6.76
N PHE A 112 -10.77 -0.84 -7.26
CA PHE A 112 -12.01 -0.52 -7.95
C PHE A 112 -11.73 0.45 -9.09
N GLU A 113 -12.57 0.47 -10.12
CA GLU A 113 -12.47 1.45 -11.20
C GLU A 113 -12.32 2.86 -10.64
N CYS A 114 -11.32 3.61 -11.11
CA CYS A 114 -11.07 4.96 -10.64
C CYS A 114 -12.27 5.86 -10.98
N ASN A 115 -12.88 6.43 -9.97
CA ASN A 115 -14.13 7.21 -10.10
C ASN A 115 -14.06 8.56 -9.35
N GLY A 116 -12.92 8.92 -8.79
CA GLY A 116 -12.69 10.19 -8.10
C GLY A 116 -13.53 10.39 -6.84
N THR A 117 -14.06 9.32 -6.23
CA THR A 117 -14.78 9.43 -4.97
C THR A 117 -13.84 9.49 -3.78
N GLY A 118 -14.28 10.08 -2.66
CA GLY A 118 -13.47 10.12 -1.45
C GLY A 118 -13.06 8.74 -0.90
N ALA A 119 -13.72 7.65 -1.35
CA ALA A 119 -13.30 6.28 -1.04
C ALA A 119 -11.93 5.93 -1.65
N GLN A 120 -11.51 6.66 -2.67
CA GLN A 120 -10.24 6.46 -3.41
C GLN A 120 -9.21 7.54 -3.09
N GLU A 121 -9.57 8.50 -2.24
CA GLU A 121 -8.67 9.56 -1.83
C GLU A 121 -7.78 9.10 -0.67
N TRP A 122 -6.45 9.20 -0.86
CA TRP A 122 -5.46 8.77 0.12
C TRP A 122 -4.38 9.81 0.29
N ILE A 123 -4.02 10.11 1.52
CA ILE A 123 -2.96 11.05 1.88
C ILE A 123 -1.84 10.32 2.61
N TYR A 124 -0.63 10.38 2.07
CA TYR A 124 0.57 9.95 2.78
C TYR A 124 1.06 11.08 3.68
N THR A 125 1.09 10.86 4.98
CA THR A 125 1.36 11.92 5.97
C THR A 125 2.84 12.24 6.14
N GLY A 126 3.74 11.56 5.42
CA GLY A 126 5.18 11.72 5.58
C GLY A 126 5.76 11.07 6.85
N THR A 127 4.92 10.61 7.77
CA THR A 127 5.28 9.82 8.95
C THR A 127 5.01 8.33 8.78
N GLY A 128 4.70 7.93 7.56
CA GLY A 128 4.39 6.54 7.22
C GLY A 128 2.90 6.20 7.21
N THR A 129 2.01 7.08 7.64
CA THR A 129 0.58 6.81 7.65
C THR A 129 -0.07 7.13 6.32
N ILE A 130 -0.89 6.22 5.79
CA ILE A 130 -1.73 6.41 4.62
C ILE A 130 -3.17 6.62 5.12
N PHE A 131 -3.66 7.84 4.96
CA PHE A 131 -4.92 8.32 5.53
C PHE A 131 -5.99 8.48 4.44
N ASN A 132 -7.21 8.01 4.71
CA ASN A 132 -8.37 8.25 3.85
C ASN A 132 -9.26 9.33 4.49
N PRO A 133 -9.35 10.54 3.89
CA PRO A 133 -10.08 11.67 4.46
C PRO A 133 -11.58 11.41 4.63
N GLN A 134 -12.23 10.71 3.68
CA GLN A 134 -13.66 10.43 3.74
C GLN A 134 -14.03 9.62 4.97
N SER A 135 -13.25 8.59 5.29
CA SER A 135 -13.53 7.73 6.44
C SER A 135 -12.96 8.27 7.75
N GLY A 136 -11.96 9.17 7.68
CA GLY A 136 -11.18 9.59 8.84
C GLY A 136 -10.32 8.47 9.42
N LYS A 137 -9.96 7.48 8.61
CA LYS A 137 -9.24 6.26 9.00
C LYS A 137 -7.93 6.11 8.22
N CYS A 138 -7.09 5.21 8.69
CA CYS A 138 -5.80 4.89 8.10
C CYS A 138 -5.81 3.49 7.49
N LEU A 139 -5.03 3.32 6.41
CA LEU A 139 -4.75 2.01 5.83
C LEU A 139 -4.02 1.15 6.84
N ASP A 140 -4.53 -0.04 7.07
CA ASP A 140 -4.03 -1.00 8.03
C ASP A 140 -4.17 -2.43 7.50
N LEU A 141 -3.65 -3.38 8.25
CA LEU A 141 -3.71 -4.79 7.94
C LEU A 141 -4.45 -5.56 9.04
N LYS A 142 -5.34 -6.43 8.61
CA LYS A 142 -6.03 -7.37 9.48
C LYS A 142 -5.61 -8.79 9.15
N THR A 143 -5.15 -9.53 10.15
CA THR A 143 -4.90 -10.97 10.00
C THR A 143 -6.21 -11.71 9.80
N VAL A 144 -6.30 -12.48 8.74
CA VAL A 144 -7.42 -13.38 8.43
C VAL A 144 -6.90 -14.78 8.19
N ASN A 145 -7.66 -15.81 8.58
CA ASN A 145 -7.32 -17.18 8.25
C ASN A 145 -8.05 -17.61 6.98
N ARG A 146 -7.30 -17.94 5.94
CA ARG A 146 -7.82 -18.48 4.69
C ARG A 146 -7.16 -19.84 4.42
N PHE A 147 -7.95 -20.87 4.27
CA PHE A 147 -7.49 -22.22 3.97
C PHE A 147 -6.42 -22.76 4.95
N GLY A 148 -6.49 -22.35 6.23
CA GLY A 148 -5.53 -22.75 7.26
C GLY A 148 -4.25 -21.91 7.34
N PHE A 149 -4.11 -20.88 6.51
CA PHE A 149 -2.99 -19.95 6.52
C PHE A 149 -3.42 -18.55 6.97
N ASN A 150 -2.54 -17.88 7.71
CA ASN A 150 -2.75 -16.48 8.05
C ASN A 150 -2.36 -15.60 6.85
N GLU A 151 -3.29 -14.75 6.44
CA GLU A 151 -3.08 -13.72 5.43
C GLU A 151 -3.36 -12.35 6.04
N TYR A 152 -2.74 -11.30 5.46
CA TYR A 152 -2.91 -9.92 5.91
C TYR A 152 -3.78 -9.18 4.89
N GLN A 153 -5.04 -8.98 5.25
CA GLN A 153 -6.02 -8.29 4.43
C GLN A 153 -5.98 -6.78 4.71
N ALA A 154 -5.93 -5.97 3.65
CA ALA A 154 -5.97 -4.53 3.78
C ALA A 154 -7.36 -4.05 4.22
N VAL A 155 -7.37 -3.19 5.22
CA VAL A 155 -8.57 -2.59 5.82
C VAL A 155 -8.30 -1.13 6.17
N ILE A 156 -9.34 -0.38 6.50
CA ILE A 156 -9.19 0.88 7.21
C ILE A 156 -9.43 0.65 8.70
N GLN A 157 -8.66 1.36 9.52
CA GLN A 157 -8.76 1.32 10.98
C GLN A 157 -8.59 2.72 11.56
N THR A 158 -9.06 2.92 12.78
CA THR A 158 -8.75 4.13 13.55
C THR A 158 -7.24 4.33 13.57
N CYS A 159 -6.79 5.53 13.15
CA CYS A 159 -5.38 5.83 13.04
C CYS A 159 -4.66 5.70 14.38
N ASN A 160 -3.52 5.04 14.37
CA ASN A 160 -2.62 4.87 15.51
C ASN A 160 -1.17 4.83 15.01
N ASN A 161 -0.21 4.73 15.92
CA ASN A 161 1.22 4.77 15.57
C ASN A 161 1.78 3.43 15.03
N SER A 162 0.95 2.41 14.85
CA SER A 162 1.38 1.10 14.34
C SER A 162 1.15 0.92 12.83
N GLN A 163 0.47 1.87 12.18
CA GLN A 163 0.12 1.81 10.76
C GLN A 163 1.20 2.52 9.94
N ILE A 164 2.37 1.92 9.82
CA ILE A 164 3.52 2.53 9.16
C ILE A 164 3.79 1.86 7.82
N TRP A 165 3.76 2.66 6.77
CA TRP A 165 4.01 2.29 5.39
C TRP A 165 5.20 3.08 4.86
N ALA A 166 6.12 2.40 4.21
CA ALA A 166 7.16 3.02 3.41
C ALA A 166 6.75 3.01 1.93
N VAL A 167 6.95 4.12 1.27
CA VAL A 167 6.80 4.27 -0.17
C VAL A 167 8.19 4.14 -0.79
N GLN A 168 8.45 3.07 -1.56
CA GLN A 168 9.76 2.74 -2.14
C GLN A 168 9.71 2.66 -3.67
#